data_3ad0cfeb3c5b986e4f1971413bc9c2ef
#
_entry.id   3ad0cfeb3c5b986e4f1971413bc9c2ef
#
_cell.length_a   1.000
_cell.length_b   1.000
_cell.length_c   1.000
_cell.angle_alpha   90.00
_cell.angle_beta   90.00
_cell.angle_gamma   90.00
#
_symmetry.space_group_name_H-M   'P 1'
#
loop_
_entity.id
_entity.type
_entity.pdbx_description
1 polymer ?
#
loop_
_entity_poly.entity_id
_entity_poly.type
_entity_poly.pdbx_seq_one_letter_code
_entity_poly.pdbx_strand_id
1 'polypeptide(L)'
;MTLLRGSQPPTLYNAPVSLHRGNLFLVGLMGAGKTTLGRQLARRLAKRFIDADHELEARLGVSIPTIFEIEGEASFRDREEAMIDELTRQTDVVLATGGGAVLRARSRERLSENGTVLYLHAEPETLWQRLRNSRNRPMLQAADPRNRLVELYQLRDPLYREVADHVIESDRDAVMRFVRWLDTESNGAHPDALAADAGLAPDDAAPCAPERDAGDGEREA
;
A
#
# COMPACT_ATOMS: atom_id res chain seq x y z
N MET A 1 -18.96 2.87 22.88
CA MET A 1 -19.75 3.40 21.74
C MET A 1 -18.78 3.67 20.61
N THR A 2 -18.45 2.60 19.89
CA THR A 2 -17.41 2.58 18.85
C THR A 2 -17.99 3.18 17.58
N LEU A 3 -17.47 4.33 17.15
CA LEU A 3 -17.84 4.95 15.90
C LEU A 3 -17.29 4.09 14.75
N LEU A 4 -18.17 3.42 14.03
CA LEU A 4 -17.89 2.79 12.76
C LEU A 4 -17.45 3.89 11.79
N ARG A 5 -16.17 3.88 11.39
CA ARG A 5 -15.66 4.68 10.28
C ARG A 5 -16.39 4.24 9.03
N GLY A 6 -17.18 5.15 8.45
CA GLY A 6 -17.94 4.91 7.24
C GLY A 6 -17.04 4.47 6.09
N SER A 7 -17.48 3.44 5.38
CA SER A 7 -16.85 2.87 4.20
C SER A 7 -16.92 3.84 3.03
N GLN A 8 -15.93 4.72 2.90
CA GLN A 8 -15.58 5.31 1.60
C GLN A 8 -14.39 4.53 1.04
N PRO A 9 -14.35 4.25 -0.27
CA PRO A 9 -13.18 3.64 -0.87
C PRO A 9 -12.00 4.60 -0.67
N PRO A 10 -10.82 4.10 -0.29
CA PRO A 10 -9.65 4.94 -0.11
C PRO A 10 -9.28 5.58 -1.46
N THR A 11 -9.62 6.85 -1.61
CA THR A 11 -9.18 7.65 -2.74
C THR A 11 -7.69 7.84 -2.58
N LEU A 12 -6.95 7.41 -3.59
CA LEU A 12 -5.52 7.64 -3.73
C LEU A 12 -5.19 9.10 -3.35
N TYR A 13 -4.35 9.29 -2.34
CA TYR A 13 -3.65 10.53 -2.00
C TYR A 13 -4.43 11.70 -1.38
N ASN A 14 -5.43 11.50 -0.54
CA ASN A 14 -6.14 12.61 0.13
C ASN A 14 -6.10 12.59 1.66
N ALA A 15 -4.90 12.57 2.26
CA ALA A 15 -4.69 13.11 3.61
C ALA A 15 -3.20 13.45 3.79
N PRO A 16 -2.84 14.56 4.43
CA PRO A 16 -1.46 14.83 4.83
C PRO A 16 -1.11 13.88 5.97
N VAL A 17 -0.66 12.68 5.63
CA VAL A 17 -0.13 11.74 6.61
C VAL A 17 1.33 12.07 6.76
N SER A 18 1.71 12.52 7.96
CA SER A 18 3.11 12.68 8.32
C SER A 18 3.77 11.30 8.45
N LEU A 19 4.02 10.65 7.31
CA LEU A 19 4.71 9.36 7.24
C LEU A 19 6.14 9.43 7.81
N HIS A 20 6.64 10.65 8.03
CA HIS A 20 7.92 10.89 8.69
C HIS A 20 7.86 10.66 10.21
N ARG A 21 6.67 10.73 10.80
CA ARG A 21 6.48 10.52 12.23
C ARG A 21 5.77 9.20 12.48
N GLY A 22 6.27 8.42 13.45
CA GLY A 22 5.68 7.14 13.84
C GLY A 22 6.09 5.96 12.96
N ASN A 23 5.43 4.85 13.15
CA ASN A 23 5.70 3.59 12.45
C ASN A 23 4.98 3.52 11.10
N LEU A 24 5.52 2.72 10.20
CA LEU A 24 4.94 2.43 8.91
C LEU A 24 4.82 0.92 8.73
N PHE A 25 3.62 0.42 8.48
CA PHE A 25 3.35 -1.00 8.37
C PHE A 25 2.87 -1.36 6.97
N LEU A 26 3.51 -2.35 6.36
CA LEU A 26 3.19 -2.84 5.03
C LEU A 26 2.41 -4.14 5.13
N VAL A 27 1.17 -4.14 4.67
CA VAL A 27 0.31 -5.32 4.58
C VAL A 27 0.01 -5.68 3.12
N GLY A 28 -0.44 -6.91 2.89
CA GLY A 28 -0.78 -7.39 1.55
C GLY A 28 -0.33 -8.83 1.33
N LEU A 29 -0.79 -9.43 0.24
CA LEU A 29 -0.48 -10.82 -0.10
C LEU A 29 1.01 -11.06 -0.38
N MET A 30 1.40 -12.32 -0.32
CA MET A 30 2.72 -12.76 -0.78
C MET A 30 2.95 -12.37 -2.24
N GLY A 31 4.18 -11.95 -2.58
CA GLY A 31 4.49 -11.49 -3.96
C GLY A 31 4.10 -10.04 -4.26
N ALA A 32 3.39 -9.34 -3.35
CA ALA A 32 3.05 -7.93 -3.54
C ALA A 32 4.25 -6.97 -3.46
N GLY A 33 5.40 -7.41 -2.93
CA GLY A 33 6.63 -6.59 -2.90
C GLY A 33 6.86 -5.82 -1.61
N LYS A 34 6.20 -6.18 -0.52
CA LYS A 34 6.31 -5.51 0.80
C LYS A 34 7.75 -5.34 1.28
N THR A 35 8.54 -6.40 1.26
CA THR A 35 9.96 -6.38 1.68
C THR A 35 10.79 -5.41 0.83
N THR A 36 10.55 -5.36 -0.49
CA THR A 36 11.27 -4.48 -1.42
C THR A 36 10.92 -3.02 -1.17
N LEU A 37 9.62 -2.70 -1.13
CA LEU A 37 9.14 -1.35 -0.84
C LEU A 37 9.53 -0.92 0.58
N GLY A 38 9.37 -1.80 1.56
CA GLY A 38 9.69 -1.51 2.96
C GLY A 38 11.14 -1.10 3.16
N ARG A 39 12.08 -1.79 2.52
CA ARG A 39 13.50 -1.42 2.55
C ARG A 39 13.78 -0.06 1.90
N GLN A 40 13.08 0.25 0.81
CA GLN A 40 13.22 1.57 0.14
C GLN A 40 12.69 2.69 1.03
N LEU A 41 11.50 2.50 1.61
CA LEU A 41 10.88 3.47 2.52
C LEU A 41 11.72 3.68 3.78
N ALA A 42 12.20 2.61 4.39
CA ALA A 42 13.04 2.69 5.59
C ALA A 42 14.31 3.52 5.36
N ARG A 43 14.99 3.31 4.22
CA ARG A 43 16.17 4.11 3.86
C ARG A 43 15.83 5.59 3.67
N ARG A 44 14.72 5.92 2.98
CA ARG A 44 14.31 7.30 2.71
C ARG A 44 13.86 8.04 3.96
N LEU A 45 13.15 7.33 4.84
CA LEU A 45 12.62 7.89 6.07
C LEU A 45 13.58 7.83 7.25
N ALA A 46 14.81 7.32 7.02
CA ALA A 46 15.83 7.05 8.05
C ALA A 46 15.29 6.20 9.22
N LYS A 47 14.43 5.21 8.90
CA LYS A 47 13.80 4.28 9.85
C LYS A 47 14.44 2.89 9.77
N ARG A 48 14.27 2.10 10.83
CA ARG A 48 14.69 0.71 10.83
C ARG A 48 13.71 -0.15 10.04
N PHE A 49 14.21 -0.98 9.12
CA PHE A 49 13.41 -1.97 8.41
C PHE A 49 13.34 -3.29 9.18
N ILE A 50 12.14 -3.84 9.33
CA ILE A 50 11.89 -5.17 9.91
C ILE A 50 10.98 -5.95 8.95
N ASP A 51 11.31 -7.22 8.71
CA ASP A 51 10.44 -8.18 8.04
C ASP A 51 9.98 -9.18 9.12
N ALA A 52 8.67 -9.22 9.38
CA ALA A 52 8.12 -10.03 10.47
C ALA A 52 8.34 -11.53 10.28
N ASP A 53 8.25 -12.02 9.02
CA ASP A 53 8.48 -13.42 8.70
C ASP A 53 9.94 -13.79 8.99
N HIS A 54 10.87 -12.94 8.56
CA HIS A 54 12.30 -13.17 8.79
C HIS A 54 12.69 -13.07 10.27
N GLU A 55 12.11 -12.11 10.99
CA GLU A 55 12.34 -11.95 12.44
C GLU A 55 11.86 -13.17 13.21
N LEU A 56 10.69 -13.72 12.83
CA LEU A 56 10.14 -14.93 13.44
C LEU A 56 11.06 -16.15 13.22
N GLU A 57 11.52 -16.36 11.98
CA GLU A 57 12.45 -17.44 11.66
C GLU A 57 13.78 -17.28 12.42
N ALA A 58 14.32 -16.07 12.49
CA ALA A 58 15.56 -15.79 13.20
C ALA A 58 15.46 -16.10 14.71
N ARG A 59 14.34 -15.76 15.34
CA ARG A 59 14.13 -16.03 16.78
C ARG A 59 13.91 -17.50 17.09
N LEU A 60 13.21 -18.21 16.22
CA LEU A 60 12.88 -19.62 16.44
C LEU A 60 13.99 -20.56 15.95
N GLY A 61 14.90 -20.07 15.11
CA GLY A 61 15.96 -20.89 14.54
C GLY A 61 15.47 -21.91 13.51
N VAL A 62 14.20 -21.83 13.08
CA VAL A 62 13.58 -22.73 12.11
C VAL A 62 12.78 -21.96 11.08
N SER A 63 12.61 -22.53 9.89
CA SER A 63 11.85 -21.89 8.83
C SER A 63 10.34 -21.93 9.06
N ILE A 64 9.61 -20.96 8.52
CA ILE A 64 8.14 -20.95 8.58
C ILE A 64 7.53 -22.23 8.02
N PRO A 65 7.97 -22.80 6.86
CA PRO A 65 7.50 -24.09 6.39
C PRO A 65 7.63 -25.20 7.43
N THR A 66 8.75 -25.25 8.16
CA THR A 66 8.98 -26.23 9.22
C THR A 66 8.01 -26.07 10.39
N ILE A 67 7.68 -24.80 10.76
CA ILE A 67 6.70 -24.54 11.82
C ILE A 67 5.31 -25.03 11.39
N PHE A 68 4.91 -24.77 10.14
CA PHE A 68 3.64 -25.27 9.60
C PHE A 68 3.56 -26.80 9.59
N GLU A 69 4.66 -27.48 9.25
CA GLU A 69 4.72 -28.93 9.19
C GLU A 69 4.65 -29.58 10.58
N ILE A 70 5.36 -29.02 11.56
CA ILE A 70 5.47 -29.62 12.90
C ILE A 70 4.33 -29.19 13.82
N GLU A 71 4.00 -27.90 13.83
CA GLU A 71 3.05 -27.32 14.80
C GLU A 71 1.69 -26.94 14.19
N GLY A 72 1.59 -26.89 12.87
CA GLY A 72 0.38 -26.51 12.15
C GLY A 72 0.15 -25.01 12.07
N GLU A 73 -0.90 -24.62 11.30
CA GLU A 73 -1.21 -23.23 11.04
C GLU A 73 -1.65 -22.47 12.30
N ALA A 74 -2.42 -23.10 13.20
CA ALA A 74 -2.93 -22.43 14.40
C ALA A 74 -1.79 -21.91 15.29
N SER A 75 -0.80 -22.77 15.59
CA SER A 75 0.36 -22.41 16.39
C SER A 75 1.20 -21.33 15.73
N PHE A 76 1.39 -21.41 14.39
CA PHE A 76 2.05 -20.34 13.65
C PHE A 76 1.32 -19.00 13.82
N ARG A 77 -0.02 -18.96 13.72
CA ARG A 77 -0.80 -17.72 13.86
C ARG A 77 -0.69 -17.12 15.26
N ASP A 78 -0.61 -17.94 16.30
CA ASP A 78 -0.41 -17.44 17.66
C ASP A 78 0.96 -16.80 17.83
N ARG A 79 2.00 -17.36 17.20
CA ARG A 79 3.35 -16.79 17.18
C ARG A 79 3.42 -15.50 16.33
N GLU A 80 2.76 -15.49 15.17
CA GLU A 80 2.65 -14.33 14.29
C GLU A 80 1.96 -13.17 15.02
N GLU A 81 0.85 -13.41 15.73
CA GLU A 81 0.13 -12.42 16.52
C GLU A 81 1.01 -11.84 17.63
N ALA A 82 1.67 -12.68 18.40
CA ALA A 82 2.58 -12.24 19.46
C ALA A 82 3.75 -11.39 18.91
N MET A 83 4.30 -11.78 17.76
CA MET A 83 5.35 -11.03 17.07
C MET A 83 4.84 -9.65 16.60
N ILE A 84 3.66 -9.57 16.00
CA ILE A 84 3.06 -8.31 15.57
C ILE A 84 2.81 -7.40 16.80
N ASP A 85 2.27 -7.93 17.89
CA ASP A 85 2.04 -7.15 19.11
C ASP A 85 3.34 -6.54 19.66
N GLU A 86 4.46 -7.27 19.60
CA GLU A 86 5.77 -6.78 20.03
C GLU A 86 6.36 -5.76 19.06
N LEU A 87 6.37 -6.08 17.75
CA LEU A 87 7.04 -5.27 16.75
C LEU A 87 6.33 -3.92 16.50
N THR A 88 5.01 -3.87 16.63
CA THR A 88 4.24 -2.63 16.47
C THR A 88 4.43 -1.64 17.61
N ARG A 89 4.91 -2.08 18.78
CA ARG A 89 5.25 -1.20 19.92
C ARG A 89 6.60 -0.51 19.80
N GLN A 90 7.42 -0.93 18.86
CA GLN A 90 8.70 -0.27 18.61
C GLN A 90 8.46 1.10 17.97
N THR A 91 9.48 1.95 17.98
CA THR A 91 9.42 3.29 17.40
C THR A 91 10.31 3.39 16.17
N ASP A 92 9.92 4.25 15.23
CA ASP A 92 10.68 4.55 14.02
C ASP A 92 11.03 3.31 13.18
N VAL A 93 10.01 2.44 12.99
CA VAL A 93 10.15 1.23 12.19
C VAL A 93 9.29 1.28 10.92
N VAL A 94 9.82 0.65 9.88
CA VAL A 94 9.06 0.19 8.71
C VAL A 94 8.96 -1.32 8.82
N LEU A 95 7.76 -1.84 9.07
CA LEU A 95 7.49 -3.25 9.27
C LEU A 95 6.80 -3.84 8.03
N ALA A 96 7.42 -4.82 7.39
CA ALA A 96 6.75 -5.68 6.41
C ALA A 96 6.17 -6.88 7.14
N THR A 97 4.84 -7.05 7.08
CA THR A 97 4.15 -8.16 7.75
C THR A 97 4.10 -9.42 6.91
N GLY A 98 3.88 -10.57 7.55
CA GLY A 98 3.44 -11.78 6.87
C GLY A 98 2.09 -11.58 6.16
N GLY A 99 1.84 -12.33 5.07
CA GLY A 99 0.58 -12.20 4.33
C GLY A 99 -0.66 -12.64 5.12
N GLY A 100 -0.50 -13.33 6.25
CA GLY A 100 -1.57 -13.76 7.13
C GLY A 100 -1.79 -12.90 8.36
N ALA A 101 -0.94 -11.91 8.59
CA ALA A 101 -0.95 -11.08 9.81
C ALA A 101 -2.31 -10.42 10.10
N VAL A 102 -3.09 -10.10 9.06
CA VAL A 102 -4.43 -9.50 9.22
C VAL A 102 -5.55 -10.49 9.57
N LEU A 103 -5.28 -11.80 9.62
CA LEU A 103 -6.30 -12.81 9.92
C LEU A 103 -6.77 -12.72 11.39
N ARG A 104 -5.90 -12.38 12.30
CA ARG A 104 -6.23 -12.18 13.72
C ARG A 104 -6.70 -10.75 13.96
N ALA A 105 -7.86 -10.58 14.62
CA ALA A 105 -8.43 -9.27 14.93
C ALA A 105 -7.44 -8.42 15.76
N ARG A 106 -6.80 -9.04 16.76
CA ARG A 106 -5.81 -8.35 17.61
C ARG A 106 -4.63 -7.81 16.82
N SER A 107 -4.13 -8.54 15.81
CA SER A 107 -3.07 -8.03 14.94
C SER A 107 -3.55 -6.81 14.15
N ARG A 108 -4.80 -6.83 13.65
CA ARG A 108 -5.38 -5.67 12.94
C ARG A 108 -5.49 -4.44 13.86
N GLU A 109 -5.96 -4.62 15.09
CA GLU A 109 -6.02 -3.55 16.10
C GLU A 109 -4.64 -2.95 16.35
N ARG A 110 -3.62 -3.79 16.59
CA ARG A 110 -2.25 -3.34 16.85
C ARG A 110 -1.63 -2.57 15.70
N LEU A 111 -1.86 -3.02 14.47
CA LEU A 111 -1.41 -2.31 13.28
C LEU A 111 -2.07 -0.93 13.18
N SER A 112 -3.39 -0.84 13.35
CA SER A 112 -4.12 0.43 13.22
C SER A 112 -3.84 1.41 14.36
N GLU A 113 -3.54 0.92 15.58
CA GLU A 113 -3.27 1.75 16.75
C GLU A 113 -1.86 2.35 16.77
N ASN A 114 -0.87 1.62 16.23
CA ASN A 114 0.55 1.92 16.49
C ASN A 114 1.30 2.51 15.29
N GLY A 115 0.65 2.74 14.16
CA GLY A 115 1.31 3.31 12.99
C GLY A 115 0.40 3.53 11.80
N THR A 116 0.98 3.95 10.70
CA THR A 116 0.31 4.10 9.41
C THR A 116 0.40 2.80 8.62
N VAL A 117 -0.72 2.29 8.17
CA VAL A 117 -0.82 1.02 7.45
C VAL A 117 -0.94 1.26 5.95
N LEU A 118 0.03 0.73 5.20
CA LEU A 118 0.04 0.74 3.74
C LEU A 118 -0.34 -0.65 3.21
N TYR A 119 -1.46 -0.75 2.52
CA TYR A 119 -1.82 -1.96 1.80
C TYR A 119 -1.21 -1.95 0.41
N LEU A 120 -0.27 -2.86 0.17
CA LEU A 120 0.31 -3.07 -1.15
C LEU A 120 -0.57 -4.08 -1.92
N HIS A 121 -1.49 -3.53 -2.72
CA HIS A 121 -2.49 -4.27 -3.48
C HIS A 121 -1.89 -4.82 -4.78
N ALA A 122 -2.23 -6.03 -5.15
CA ALA A 122 -2.00 -6.60 -6.46
C ALA A 122 -3.05 -7.66 -6.77
N GLU A 123 -3.55 -7.66 -7.99
CA GLU A 123 -4.48 -8.67 -8.48
C GLU A 123 -3.86 -10.08 -8.45
N PRO A 124 -4.68 -11.13 -8.23
CA PRO A 124 -4.21 -12.52 -8.14
C PRO A 124 -3.37 -12.96 -9.35
N GLU A 125 -3.73 -12.53 -10.54
CA GLU A 125 -2.97 -12.88 -11.76
C GLU A 125 -1.55 -12.27 -11.75
N THR A 126 -1.43 -11.02 -11.33
CA THR A 126 -0.13 -10.35 -11.16
C THR A 126 0.73 -11.07 -10.13
N LEU A 127 0.12 -11.46 -9.00
CA LEU A 127 0.80 -12.23 -7.96
C LEU A 127 1.24 -13.60 -8.46
N TRP A 128 0.38 -14.30 -9.20
CA TRP A 128 0.69 -15.59 -9.79
C TRP A 128 1.91 -15.52 -10.73
N GLN A 129 1.95 -14.52 -11.63
CA GLN A 129 3.08 -14.33 -12.54
C GLN A 129 4.41 -14.13 -11.79
N ARG A 130 4.39 -13.48 -10.65
CA ARG A 130 5.57 -13.27 -9.81
C ARG A 130 5.98 -14.50 -8.99
N LEU A 131 5.00 -15.32 -8.61
CA LEU A 131 5.19 -16.43 -7.66
C LEU A 131 5.35 -17.80 -8.32
N ARG A 132 4.91 -18.00 -9.55
CA ARG A 132 4.88 -19.31 -10.24
C ARG A 132 6.21 -20.07 -10.20
N ASN A 133 7.34 -19.39 -10.09
CA ASN A 133 8.68 -19.98 -10.01
C ASN A 133 9.21 -20.09 -8.55
N SER A 134 8.43 -19.69 -7.56
CA SER A 134 8.84 -19.71 -6.16
C SER A 134 8.48 -21.03 -5.51
N ARG A 135 9.47 -21.76 -4.94
CA ARG A 135 9.25 -23.06 -4.29
C ARG A 135 9.04 -22.99 -2.78
N ASN A 136 9.27 -21.82 -2.15
CA ASN A 136 9.31 -21.69 -0.69
C ASN A 136 8.04 -21.02 -0.12
N ARG A 137 6.84 -21.49 -0.53
CA ARG A 137 5.57 -20.92 -0.08
C ARG A 137 4.59 -22.02 0.35
N PRO A 138 4.52 -22.39 1.66
CA PRO A 138 3.65 -23.45 2.15
C PRO A 138 2.19 -23.26 1.74
N MET A 139 1.69 -22.02 1.80
CA MET A 139 0.29 -21.70 1.47
C MET A 139 -0.08 -21.89 -0.01
N LEU A 140 0.92 -22.05 -0.90
CA LEU A 140 0.72 -22.34 -2.32
C LEU A 140 1.08 -23.79 -2.70
N GLN A 141 1.38 -24.65 -1.73
CA GLN A 141 1.58 -26.08 -1.93
C GLN A 141 0.23 -26.78 -2.00
N ALA A 142 -0.50 -26.55 -3.08
CA ALA A 142 -1.80 -27.13 -3.38
C ALA A 142 -1.81 -27.73 -4.78
N ALA A 143 -2.81 -28.58 -5.07
CA ALA A 143 -2.97 -29.16 -6.41
C ALA A 143 -3.19 -28.08 -7.49
N ASP A 144 -3.86 -26.98 -7.14
CA ASP A 144 -4.02 -25.79 -7.96
C ASP A 144 -3.55 -24.54 -7.20
N PRO A 145 -2.26 -24.18 -7.28
CA PRO A 145 -1.72 -23.01 -6.57
C PRO A 145 -2.30 -21.69 -7.05
N ARG A 146 -2.71 -21.59 -8.32
CA ARG A 146 -3.30 -20.36 -8.88
C ARG A 146 -4.69 -20.11 -8.27
N ASN A 147 -5.55 -21.13 -8.24
CA ASN A 147 -6.85 -21.01 -7.60
C ASN A 147 -6.70 -20.76 -6.09
N ARG A 148 -5.75 -21.42 -5.45
CA ARG A 148 -5.45 -21.17 -4.03
C ARG A 148 -5.08 -19.71 -3.76
N LEU A 149 -4.36 -19.07 -4.66
CA LEU A 149 -4.02 -17.65 -4.54
C LEU A 149 -5.26 -16.76 -4.67
N VAL A 150 -6.19 -17.10 -5.56
CA VAL A 150 -7.49 -16.41 -5.70
C VAL A 150 -8.32 -16.53 -4.40
N GLU A 151 -8.41 -17.72 -3.82
CA GLU A 151 -9.10 -17.93 -2.53
C GLU A 151 -8.47 -17.08 -1.41
N LEU A 152 -7.14 -17.09 -1.30
CA LEU A 152 -6.42 -16.28 -0.32
C LEU A 152 -6.65 -14.78 -0.53
N TYR A 153 -6.73 -14.34 -1.77
CA TYR A 153 -7.04 -12.95 -2.09
C TYR A 153 -8.47 -12.59 -1.65
N GLN A 154 -9.47 -13.38 -2.05
CA GLN A 154 -10.87 -13.13 -1.67
C GLN A 154 -11.09 -13.08 -0.16
N LEU A 155 -10.39 -13.94 0.58
CA LEU A 155 -10.45 -13.99 2.04
C LEU A 155 -9.79 -12.77 2.71
N ARG A 156 -8.65 -12.30 2.17
CA ARG A 156 -7.76 -11.36 2.88
C ARG A 156 -7.83 -9.93 2.38
N ASP A 157 -8.22 -9.69 1.11
CA ASP A 157 -8.35 -8.33 0.56
C ASP A 157 -9.28 -7.44 1.40
N PRO A 158 -10.47 -7.91 1.84
CA PRO A 158 -11.32 -7.10 2.73
C PRO A 158 -10.63 -6.74 4.06
N LEU A 159 -9.84 -7.66 4.62
CA LEU A 159 -9.14 -7.44 5.89
C LEU A 159 -7.96 -6.47 5.72
N TYR A 160 -7.26 -6.52 4.58
CA TYR A 160 -6.22 -5.53 4.29
C TYR A 160 -6.82 -4.14 4.12
N ARG A 161 -7.96 -4.01 3.42
CA ARG A 161 -8.67 -2.73 3.23
C ARG A 161 -9.25 -2.19 4.53
N GLU A 162 -9.68 -3.08 5.45
CA GLU A 162 -10.19 -2.70 6.77
C GLU A 162 -9.14 -1.92 7.59
N VAL A 163 -7.88 -2.35 7.53
CA VAL A 163 -6.82 -1.76 8.36
C VAL A 163 -5.99 -0.70 7.64
N ALA A 164 -6.10 -0.59 6.32
CA ALA A 164 -5.25 0.27 5.52
C ALA A 164 -5.64 1.75 5.66
N ASP A 165 -4.67 2.60 5.95
CA ASP A 165 -4.79 4.04 5.78
C ASP A 165 -4.60 4.44 4.31
N HIS A 166 -3.73 3.70 3.59
CA HIS A 166 -3.47 3.90 2.15
C HIS A 166 -3.40 2.58 1.41
N VAL A 167 -3.98 2.56 0.21
CA VAL A 167 -3.84 1.45 -0.74
C VAL A 167 -2.94 1.88 -1.89
N ILE A 168 -1.91 1.10 -2.16
CA ILE A 168 -0.93 1.36 -3.21
C ILE A 168 -0.94 0.17 -4.16
N GLU A 169 -1.15 0.43 -5.45
CA GLU A 169 -1.01 -0.61 -6.46
C GLU A 169 0.44 -1.10 -6.51
N SER A 170 0.61 -2.40 -6.52
CA SER A 170 1.93 -3.06 -6.50
C SER A 170 2.58 -3.11 -7.89
N ASP A 171 2.28 -2.18 -8.77
CA ASP A 171 3.04 -1.97 -9.99
C ASP A 171 4.22 -1.02 -9.74
N ARG A 172 5.20 -1.07 -10.65
CA ARG A 172 6.43 -0.29 -10.50
C ARG A 172 6.16 1.22 -10.52
N ASP A 173 5.23 1.65 -11.36
CA ASP A 173 4.97 3.07 -11.57
C ASP A 173 4.18 3.67 -10.41
N ALA A 174 3.18 2.95 -9.86
CA ALA A 174 2.45 3.38 -8.68
C ALA A 174 3.37 3.45 -7.44
N VAL A 175 4.24 2.45 -7.26
CA VAL A 175 5.25 2.48 -6.19
C VAL A 175 6.20 3.66 -6.35
N MET A 176 6.65 3.94 -7.58
CA MET A 176 7.53 5.09 -7.83
C MET A 176 6.83 6.43 -7.65
N ARG A 177 5.54 6.55 -8.03
CA ARG A 177 4.73 7.75 -7.74
C ARG A 177 4.59 7.96 -6.24
N PHE A 178 4.25 6.92 -5.49
CA PHE A 178 4.14 7.00 -4.03
C PHE A 178 5.46 7.43 -3.37
N VAL A 179 6.56 6.87 -3.82
CA VAL A 179 7.88 7.22 -3.31
C VAL A 179 8.26 8.67 -3.64
N ARG A 180 7.94 9.18 -4.83
CA ARG A 180 8.14 10.61 -5.18
C ARG A 180 7.25 11.53 -4.35
N TRP A 181 6.00 11.15 -4.16
CA TRP A 181 5.09 11.91 -3.30
C TRP A 181 5.64 12.08 -1.88
N LEU A 182 6.23 11.04 -1.31
CA LEU A 182 6.91 11.14 -0.01
C LEU A 182 8.06 12.17 -0.01
N ASP A 183 8.81 12.24 -1.10
CA ASP A 183 9.92 13.21 -1.21
C ASP A 183 9.38 14.66 -1.26
N THR A 184 8.22 14.91 -1.87
CA THR A 184 7.60 16.24 -1.92
C THR A 184 7.05 16.67 -0.57
N GLU A 185 6.41 15.78 0.16
CA GLU A 185 5.92 16.04 1.52
C GLU A 185 7.08 16.36 2.49
N SER A 186 8.21 15.69 2.31
CA SER A 186 9.42 15.94 3.12
C SER A 186 10.00 17.34 2.93
N ASN A 187 9.82 17.93 1.75
CA ASN A 187 10.37 19.22 1.37
C ASN A 187 9.39 20.40 1.56
N GLY A 188 8.17 20.15 2.12
CA GLY A 188 7.16 21.20 2.33
C GLY A 188 6.53 21.73 1.04
N ALA A 189 6.65 21.01 -0.09
CA ALA A 189 6.04 21.37 -1.35
C ALA A 189 4.61 20.83 -1.42
N HIS A 190 3.63 21.72 -1.63
CA HIS A 190 2.20 21.41 -1.70
C HIS A 190 1.89 20.48 -2.90
N PRO A 191 0.95 19.50 -2.77
CA PRO A 191 0.64 18.50 -3.81
C PRO A 191 0.08 19.04 -5.13
N ASP A 192 -0.33 20.30 -5.20
CA ASP A 192 -0.87 20.90 -6.43
C ASP A 192 0.17 21.06 -7.56
N ALA A 193 1.46 20.91 -7.28
CA ALA A 193 2.51 21.01 -8.30
C ALA A 193 2.60 19.79 -9.23
N LEU A 194 2.00 18.65 -8.87
CA LEU A 194 2.07 17.42 -9.66
C LEU A 194 0.98 17.30 -10.73
N ALA A 195 -0.07 18.12 -10.66
CA ALA A 195 -1.11 18.18 -11.69
C ALA A 195 -0.66 18.96 -12.94
N ALA A 196 0.33 19.83 -12.81
CA ALA A 196 0.81 20.69 -13.89
C ALA A 196 1.75 19.99 -14.89
N ASP A 197 2.33 18.83 -14.52
CA ASP A 197 3.28 18.11 -15.39
C ASP A 197 2.64 16.98 -16.21
N ALA A 198 1.32 16.84 -16.15
CA ALA A 198 0.53 15.92 -16.98
C ALA A 198 -0.01 16.60 -18.23
N GLY A 199 0.78 17.43 -18.90
CA GLY A 199 0.68 17.83 -20.30
C GLY A 199 -0.74 17.94 -20.92
N LEU A 200 -1.69 18.63 -20.28
CA LEU A 200 -2.91 19.11 -20.91
C LEU A 200 -2.77 20.63 -21.10
N ALA A 201 -2.29 21.01 -22.27
CA ALA A 201 -2.40 22.38 -22.75
C ALA A 201 -3.88 22.77 -22.81
N PRO A 202 -4.27 23.96 -22.34
CA PRO A 202 -5.62 24.44 -22.57
C PRO A 202 -5.81 24.71 -24.08
N ASP A 203 -6.87 24.12 -24.62
CA ASP A 203 -7.34 24.37 -25.99
C ASP A 203 -7.47 25.88 -26.24
N ASP A 204 -6.88 26.29 -27.37
CA ASP A 204 -6.94 27.64 -27.91
C ASP A 204 -8.40 28.12 -28.02
N ALA A 205 -8.79 29.01 -27.14
CA ALA A 205 -9.96 29.84 -27.31
C ALA A 205 -9.65 30.87 -28.40
N ALA A 206 -10.24 30.72 -29.57
CA ALA A 206 -10.17 31.66 -30.64
C ALA A 206 -10.65 33.07 -30.21
N PRO A 207 -9.97 34.15 -30.62
CA PRO A 207 -10.36 35.51 -30.25
C PRO A 207 -11.61 35.93 -30.98
N CYS A 208 -12.59 36.37 -30.21
CA CYS A 208 -13.80 37.07 -30.69
C CYS A 208 -13.40 38.37 -31.43
N ALA A 209 -13.77 38.51 -32.70
CA ALA A 209 -13.54 39.71 -33.48
C ALA A 209 -14.43 40.85 -32.97
N PRO A 210 -13.96 42.12 -32.97
CA PRO A 210 -14.78 43.25 -32.56
C PRO A 210 -15.73 43.67 -33.67
N GLU A 211 -17.00 43.89 -33.31
CA GLU A 211 -18.01 44.57 -34.09
C GLU A 211 -17.53 45.95 -34.49
N ARG A 212 -17.59 46.26 -35.78
CA ARG A 212 -17.44 47.63 -36.31
C ARG A 212 -18.82 48.27 -36.45
N ASP A 213 -18.97 49.32 -35.71
CA ASP A 213 -20.02 50.28 -35.71
C ASP A 213 -20.20 50.92 -37.10
N ALA A 214 -21.44 50.97 -37.57
CA ALA A 214 -21.83 51.59 -38.82
C ALA A 214 -22.21 53.03 -38.53
N GLY A 215 -21.38 53.95 -39.01
CA GLY A 215 -21.67 55.38 -39.06
C GLY A 215 -22.20 55.79 -40.40
N ASP A 216 -23.26 56.57 -40.36
CA ASP A 216 -23.97 57.32 -41.36
C ASP A 216 -23.14 57.92 -42.49
N GLY A 217 -23.83 58.09 -43.65
CA GLY A 217 -23.39 58.98 -44.72
C GLY A 217 -24.34 59.00 -45.89
N GLU A 218 -25.26 59.98 -45.87
CA GLU A 218 -26.16 60.41 -46.91
C GLU A 218 -25.50 60.75 -48.27
N ARG A 219 -26.29 60.65 -49.28
CA ARG A 219 -26.50 61.54 -50.44
C ARG A 219 -26.31 60.97 -51.84
N GLU A 220 -27.45 61.14 -52.56
CA GLU A 220 -27.68 61.71 -53.88
C GLU A 220 -27.11 61.05 -55.17
N ALA A 221 -27.96 60.51 -55.95
CA ALA A 221 -28.41 60.98 -57.30
C ALA A 221 -29.33 59.91 -57.92
#